data_74b9bb224ce0f71541c1b0aa6ab2bb42
#
_entry.id   74b9bb224ce0f71541c1b0aa6ab2bb42
#
_cell.length_a   1.000
_cell.length_b   1.000
_cell.length_c   1.000
_cell.angle_alpha   90.00
_cell.angle_beta   90.00
_cell.angle_gamma   90.00
#
_symmetry.space_group_name_H-M   'P 1'
#
loop_
_entity.id
_entity.type
_entity.pdbx_description
1 polymer ?
#
loop_
_entity_poly.entity_id
_entity_poly.type
_entity_poly.pdbx_seq_one_letter_code
_entity_poly.pdbx_strand_id
1 'polypeptide(L)' 'MPIDMPDPRQVGADRIANAIAARQDYGTPVIVVDFGTATNIDVVDQRGAYRGGAISPGLMLSAGALFERAARLASV' A
#
# COMPACT_ATOMS: atom_id res chain seq x y z
N MET A 1 11.69 8.39 -0.96
CA MET A 1 11.18 7.04 -1.27
C MET A 1 10.97 6.91 -2.77
N PRO A 2 11.56 5.92 -3.40
CA PRO A 2 11.27 5.67 -4.81
C PRO A 2 9.80 5.29 -4.99
N ILE A 3 9.19 5.79 -6.06
CA ILE A 3 7.79 5.50 -6.39
C ILE A 3 7.77 4.82 -7.75
N ASP A 4 7.43 3.53 -7.75
CA ASP A 4 7.43 2.71 -8.94
C ASP A 4 6.00 2.37 -9.33
N MET A 5 5.35 3.29 -10.02
CA MET A 5 3.99 3.14 -10.53
C MET A 5 3.78 4.05 -11.73
N PRO A 6 2.80 3.73 -12.61
CA PRO A 6 2.62 4.46 -13.87
C PRO A 6 2.37 5.96 -13.72
N ASP A 7 1.62 6.36 -12.72
CA ASP A 7 1.36 7.79 -12.47
C ASP A 7 1.46 8.11 -10.99
N PRO A 8 2.65 8.53 -10.53
CA PRO A 8 2.87 8.85 -9.12
C PRO A 8 1.96 9.96 -8.59
N ARG A 9 1.48 10.83 -9.47
CA ARG A 9 0.63 11.96 -9.06
C ARG A 9 -0.76 11.53 -8.61
N GLN A 10 -1.17 10.30 -8.93
CA GLN A 10 -2.46 9.78 -8.49
C GLN A 10 -2.46 9.34 -7.04
N VAL A 11 -1.29 9.28 -6.42
CA VAL A 11 -1.17 8.89 -5.03
C VAL A 11 -1.20 10.12 -4.14
N GLY A 12 -2.10 10.14 -3.18
CA GLY A 12 -2.18 11.23 -2.22
C GLY A 12 -0.95 11.27 -1.30
N ALA A 13 -0.57 12.49 -0.89
CA ALA A 13 0.58 12.68 -0.02
C ALA A 13 0.45 11.91 1.30
N ASP A 14 -0.77 11.77 1.82
CA ASP A 14 -1.02 11.04 3.06
C ASP A 14 -0.66 9.57 2.94
N ARG A 15 -0.94 8.96 1.80
CA ARG A 15 -0.64 7.55 1.57
C ARG A 15 0.86 7.32 1.46
N ILE A 16 1.57 8.24 0.79
CA ILE A 16 3.02 8.17 0.68
C ILE A 16 3.66 8.35 2.06
N ALA A 17 3.16 9.31 2.85
CA ALA A 17 3.67 9.54 4.21
C ALA A 17 3.50 8.29 5.08
N ASN A 18 2.35 7.61 5.01
CA ASN A 18 2.11 6.38 5.75
C ASN A 18 3.05 5.26 5.30
N ALA A 19 3.31 5.17 4.00
CA ALA A 19 4.24 4.17 3.47
C ALA A 19 5.67 4.42 3.94
N ILE A 20 6.11 5.67 3.97
CA ILE A 20 7.44 6.03 4.48
C ILE A 20 7.56 5.68 5.96
N ALA A 21 6.55 6.01 6.76
CA ALA A 21 6.55 5.70 8.18
C ALA A 21 6.60 4.18 8.42
N ALA A 22 5.80 3.42 7.69
CA ALA A 22 5.78 1.97 7.81
C ALA A 22 7.13 1.35 7.43
N ARG A 23 7.75 1.86 6.37
CA ARG A 23 9.08 1.42 5.94
C ARG A 23 10.12 1.65 7.03
N GLN A 24 10.09 2.81 7.67
CA GLN A 24 11.03 3.14 8.74
C GLN A 24 10.82 2.29 9.98
N ASP A 25 9.55 2.05 10.35
CA ASP A 25 9.22 1.37 11.60
C ASP A 25 9.34 -0.14 11.50
N TYR A 26 9.03 -0.71 10.33
CA TYR A 26 8.91 -2.16 10.19
C TYR A 26 9.84 -2.76 9.13
N GLY A 27 10.52 -1.94 8.35
CA GLY A 27 11.37 -2.43 7.26
C GLY A 27 10.58 -2.80 6.02
N THR A 28 11.23 -3.48 5.08
CA THR A 28 10.63 -3.85 3.79
C THR A 28 10.82 -5.34 3.51
N PRO A 29 9.93 -5.96 2.76
CA PRO A 29 8.69 -5.38 2.21
C PRO A 29 7.66 -5.11 3.30
N VAL A 30 6.77 -4.15 3.05
CA VAL A 30 5.71 -3.82 4.01
C VAL A 30 4.42 -3.47 3.28
N ILE A 31 3.31 -3.85 3.87
CA ILE A 31 1.98 -3.56 3.35
C ILE A 31 1.26 -2.72 4.39
N VAL A 32 0.75 -1.58 3.97
CA VAL A 32 0.01 -0.67 4.84
C VAL A 32 -1.47 -0.80 4.52
N VAL A 33 -2.27 -1.09 5.53
CA VAL A 33 -3.73 -1.16 5.40
C VAL A 33 -4.33 -0.08 6.28
N ASP A 34 -5.06 0.82 5.67
CA ASP A 34 -5.70 1.94 6.37
C ASP A 34 -7.21 1.81 6.24
N PHE A 35 -7.89 1.63 7.37
CA PHE A 35 -9.33 1.48 7.42
C PHE A 35 -9.97 2.82 7.76
N GLY A 36 -10.82 3.31 6.87
CA GLY A 36 -11.58 4.54 7.07
C GLY A 36 -12.91 4.45 6.34
N THR A 37 -13.36 5.55 5.74
CA THR A 37 -14.54 5.54 4.85
C THR A 37 -14.30 4.66 3.63
N ALA A 38 -13.03 4.47 3.28
CA ALA A 38 -12.57 3.48 2.31
C ALA A 38 -11.40 2.71 2.93
N THR A 39 -11.14 1.51 2.44
CA THR A 39 -9.94 0.77 2.82
C THR A 39 -8.85 1.02 1.80
N ASN A 40 -7.73 1.56 2.25
CA ASN A 40 -6.57 1.80 1.41
C ASN A 40 -5.52 0.73 1.71
N ILE A 41 -4.94 0.17 0.66
CA ILE A 41 -3.86 -0.81 0.77
C ILE A 41 -2.70 -0.27 -0.04
N ASP A 42 -1.54 -0.14 0.60
CA ASP A 42 -0.33 0.37 -0.05
C ASP A 42 0.81 -0.63 0.13
N VAL A 43 1.61 -0.78 -0.91
CA VAL A 43 2.68 -1.78 -0.93
C VAL A 43 4.01 -1.09 -1.14
N VAL A 44 4.96 -1.39 -0.24
CA VAL A 44 6.37 -1.05 -0.39
C VAL A 44 7.14 -2.35 -0.61
N ASP A 45 7.88 -2.44 -1.70
CA ASP A 45 8.56 -3.68 -2.08
C ASP A 45 9.86 -3.87 -1.28
N GLN A 46 10.55 -4.98 -1.57
CA GLN A 46 11.79 -5.33 -0.89
C GLN A 46 12.89 -4.30 -1.06
N ARG A 47 12.83 -3.52 -2.14
CA ARG A 47 13.83 -2.48 -2.43
C ARG A 47 13.49 -1.17 -1.74
N GLY A 48 12.35 -1.12 -1.05
CA GLY A 48 11.88 0.09 -0.39
C GLY A 48 11.16 1.06 -1.31
N ALA A 49 10.74 0.61 -2.49
CA ALA A 49 9.98 1.43 -3.43
C ALA A 49 8.48 1.28 -3.22
N TYR A 50 7.76 2.38 -3.32
CA TYR A 50 6.30 2.37 -3.28
C TYR A 50 5.77 1.83 -4.60
N ARG A 51 5.03 0.73 -4.54
CA ARG A 51 4.52 0.04 -5.73
C ARG A 51 3.07 0.33 -6.04
N GLY A 52 2.46 1.26 -5.33
CA GLY A 52 1.06 1.55 -5.49
C GLY A 52 0.21 0.77 -4.51
N GLY A 53 -1.07 0.70 -4.78
CA GLY A 53 -2.00 0.07 -3.88
C GLY A 53 -3.38 -0.05 -4.49
N ALA A 54 -4.37 -0.28 -3.62
CA ALA A 54 -5.76 -0.38 -4.00
C ALA A 54 -6.61 0.41 -3.02
N ILE A 55 -7.73 0.91 -3.49
CA ILE A 55 -8.74 1.56 -2.67
C ILE A 55 -10.03 0.78 -2.84
N SER A 56 -10.61 0.33 -1.72
CA SER A 56 -11.89 -0.35 -1.74
C SER A 56 -12.91 0.49 -0.99
N PRO A 57 -13.99 0.92 -1.63
CA PRO A 57 -14.99 1.73 -0.96
C PRO A 57 -15.70 0.90 0.10
N GLY A 58 -15.66 1.43 1.28
CA GLY A 58 -16.49 1.01 2.39
C GLY A 58 -16.59 -0.44 2.73
N LEU A 59 -15.65 -1.27 2.99
CA LEU A 59 -15.95 -2.38 3.45
C LEU A 59 -15.34 -3.45 3.82
N MET A 60 -15.87 -4.20 4.34
CA MET A 60 -15.69 -5.47 4.99
C MET A 60 -15.10 -6.51 4.09
N LEU A 61 -13.83 -6.36 3.75
CA LEU A 61 -13.07 -7.45 3.17
C LEU A 61 -12.53 -8.31 4.30
N SER A 62 -12.59 -9.64 4.15
CA SER A 62 -11.93 -10.53 5.08
C SER A 62 -10.40 -10.28 5.04
N ALA A 63 -9.72 -10.57 6.14
CA ALA A 63 -8.28 -10.44 6.18
C ALA A 63 -7.60 -11.24 5.05
N GLY A 64 -8.10 -12.43 4.73
CA GLY A 64 -7.57 -13.24 3.64
C GLY A 64 -7.67 -12.55 2.29
N ALA A 65 -8.80 -11.92 1.99
CA ALA A 65 -8.98 -11.19 0.75
C ALA A 65 -8.04 -9.99 0.63
N LEU A 66 -7.80 -9.30 1.74
CA LEU A 66 -6.86 -8.19 1.78
C LEU A 66 -5.43 -8.67 1.50
N PHE A 67 -5.02 -9.77 2.12
CA PHE A 67 -3.69 -10.34 1.91
C PHE A 67 -3.51 -10.83 0.48
N GLU A 68 -4.51 -11.43 -0.12
CA GLU A 68 -4.44 -11.86 -1.52
C GLU A 68 -4.23 -10.68 -2.47
N ARG A 69 -4.97 -9.58 -2.25
CA ARG A 69 -4.81 -8.38 -3.08
C ARG A 69 -3.42 -7.79 -2.94
N ALA A 70 -2.96 -7.66 -1.71
CA ALA A 70 -1.64 -7.11 -1.44
C ALA A 70 -0.54 -7.98 -2.04
N ALA A 71 -0.66 -9.28 -1.94
CA ALA A 71 0.30 -10.22 -2.52
C ALA A 71 0.37 -10.08 -4.05
N ARG A 72 -0.77 -9.92 -4.72
CA ARG A 72 -0.79 -9.70 -6.17
C ARG A 72 -0.12 -8.40 -6.58
N LEU A 73 -0.31 -7.34 -5.81
CA LEU A 73 0.35 -6.06 -6.06
C LEU A 73 1.85 -6.17 -5.84
N ALA A 74 2.28 -6.90 -4.82
CA ALA A 74 3.68 -7.05 -4.48
C ALA A 74 4.44 -7.96 -5.44
N SER A 75 3.75 -8.88 -6.10
CA SER A 75 4.39 -9.86 -7.00
C SER A 75 4.62 -9.35 -8.42
N VAL A 76 4.21 -8.15 -8.73
CA VAL A 76 4.32 -7.56 -10.08
C VAL A 76 5.78 -7.25 -10.44
#